data_2e1bdaae409151e81e264a11314a8474
#
_entry.id   2e1bdaae409151e81e264a11314a8474
#
_cell.length_a   1.000
_cell.length_b   1.000
_cell.length_c   1.000
_cell.angle_alpha   90.00
_cell.angle_beta   90.00
_cell.angle_gamma   90.00
#
_symmetry.space_group_name_H-M   'P 1'
#
loop_
_entity.id
_entity.type
_entity.pdbx_description
1 polymer ?
#
loop_
_entity_poly.entity_id
_entity_poly.type
_entity_poly.pdbx_seq_one_letter_code
_entity_poly.pdbx_strand_id
1 'polypeptide(L)'
;MCNQEKELWVPSIPSHLSFNVEDGYHYIADEKGNRFWWSDFEVMQMLHKQSGKLRFEVKYIGQAYGKNGSRSALDRLVKHETLQKIAIKGVPDGYKLSLLLLEVKPNTSMVTAFTPNAKSKDTDASRIKAGLDKLFGTSDPERISLFEAAMIRYFSPEYNKEFKNSFPSTNLKILQDCYEKDFSAVFAQICIDELPFMLFSDSVEPKQHHISKHDLHKDSDRKIFFCV
;
A
#
# COMPACT_ATOMS: atom_id res chain seq x y z
N MET A 1 -18.89 1.73 13.12
CA MET A 1 -19.95 2.74 13.26
C MET A 1 -19.36 3.93 13.99
N CYS A 2 -19.00 4.97 13.31
CA CYS A 2 -18.63 6.23 13.94
C CYS A 2 -19.52 7.30 13.32
N ASN A 3 -20.75 7.35 13.87
CA ASN A 3 -21.66 8.46 13.65
C ASN A 3 -21.22 9.57 14.59
N GLN A 4 -20.37 10.46 14.15
CA GLN A 4 -20.25 11.79 14.68
C GLN A 4 -20.33 12.72 13.47
N GLU A 5 -21.51 13.28 13.24
CA GLU A 5 -21.67 14.54 12.56
C GLU A 5 -20.78 15.56 13.27
N LYS A 6 -19.53 15.68 12.82
CA LYS A 6 -18.70 16.80 13.19
C LYS A 6 -18.97 17.86 12.15
N GLU A 7 -19.63 18.92 12.59
CA GLU A 7 -19.64 20.17 11.88
C GLU A 7 -18.26 20.43 11.30
N LEU A 8 -18.21 20.43 9.97
CA LEU A 8 -16.99 20.82 9.26
C LEU A 8 -16.77 22.29 9.64
N TRP A 9 -15.76 22.54 10.47
CA TRP A 9 -15.38 23.91 10.73
C TRP A 9 -14.78 24.49 9.46
N VAL A 10 -15.64 25.16 8.71
CA VAL A 10 -15.20 26.00 7.58
C VAL A 10 -14.58 27.23 8.24
N PRO A 11 -13.29 27.55 7.99
CA PRO A 11 -12.72 28.81 8.46
C PRO A 11 -13.69 29.92 8.03
N SER A 12 -13.93 30.87 8.92
CA SER A 12 -14.87 31.97 8.67
C SER A 12 -14.59 32.59 7.29
N ILE A 13 -15.38 32.16 6.32
CA ILE A 13 -15.25 32.68 4.96
C ILE A 13 -15.70 34.13 5.06
N PRO A 14 -14.90 35.09 4.63
CA PRO A 14 -15.31 36.50 4.60
C PRO A 14 -16.68 36.63 3.96
N SER A 15 -17.52 37.51 4.46
CA SER A 15 -18.92 37.67 4.02
C SER A 15 -19.13 37.91 2.52
N HIS A 16 -18.05 38.29 1.82
CA HIS A 16 -18.04 38.49 0.36
C HIS A 16 -17.65 37.23 -0.44
N LEU A 17 -17.44 36.11 0.24
CA LEU A 17 -17.15 34.81 -0.39
C LEU A 17 -18.25 33.81 -0.04
N SER A 18 -18.59 32.94 -0.98
CA SER A 18 -19.51 31.82 -0.75
C SER A 18 -18.80 30.50 -1.01
N PHE A 19 -19.07 29.52 -0.14
CA PHE A 19 -18.62 28.14 -0.33
C PHE A 19 -19.70 27.35 -1.07
N ASN A 20 -19.29 26.69 -2.15
CA ASN A 20 -20.21 25.98 -3.03
C ASN A 20 -19.68 24.58 -3.37
N VAL A 21 -20.60 23.70 -3.79
CA VAL A 21 -20.30 22.35 -4.26
C VAL A 21 -21.01 22.16 -5.61
N GLU A 22 -20.27 21.74 -6.63
CA GLU A 22 -20.82 21.45 -7.96
C GLU A 22 -20.16 20.15 -8.46
N ASP A 23 -20.95 19.17 -8.84
CA ASP A 23 -20.50 17.85 -9.31
C ASP A 23 -19.49 17.14 -8.38
N GLY A 24 -19.63 17.35 -7.06
CA GLY A 24 -18.73 16.78 -6.04
C GLY A 24 -17.43 17.53 -5.85
N TYR A 25 -17.21 18.64 -6.53
CA TYR A 25 -16.06 19.52 -6.35
C TYR A 25 -16.42 20.74 -5.49
N HIS A 26 -15.48 21.16 -4.67
CA HIS A 26 -15.64 22.30 -3.77
C HIS A 26 -15.01 23.55 -4.36
N TYR A 27 -15.69 24.67 -4.31
CA TYR A 27 -15.14 25.94 -4.72
C TYR A 27 -15.64 27.10 -3.86
N ILE A 28 -14.85 28.15 -3.81
CA ILE A 28 -15.22 29.44 -3.25
C ILE A 28 -15.54 30.37 -4.40
N ALA A 29 -16.68 31.09 -4.34
CA ALA A 29 -17.00 32.15 -5.28
C ALA A 29 -16.96 33.49 -4.59
N ASP A 30 -16.43 34.51 -5.31
CA ASP A 30 -16.49 35.90 -4.89
C ASP A 30 -17.78 36.57 -5.39
N GLU A 31 -18.05 37.81 -4.97
CA GLU A 31 -19.21 38.61 -5.38
C GLU A 31 -19.25 38.88 -6.90
N LYS A 32 -18.10 38.74 -7.58
CA LYS A 32 -18.00 38.93 -9.04
C LYS A 32 -18.24 37.63 -9.81
N GLY A 33 -18.48 36.51 -9.09
CA GLY A 33 -18.68 35.20 -9.66
C GLY A 33 -17.39 34.47 -10.08
N ASN A 34 -16.20 34.96 -9.68
CA ASN A 34 -14.98 34.22 -9.90
C ASN A 34 -14.96 32.99 -8.98
N ARG A 35 -14.61 31.84 -9.54
CA ARG A 35 -14.58 30.54 -8.83
C ARG A 35 -13.15 30.12 -8.55
N PHE A 36 -12.85 29.78 -7.29
CA PHE A 36 -11.58 29.24 -6.83
C PHE A 36 -11.81 27.80 -6.39
N TRP A 37 -11.38 26.84 -7.22
CA TRP A 37 -11.57 25.43 -7.01
C TRP A 37 -10.48 24.89 -6.08
N TRP A 38 -10.89 24.06 -5.14
CA TRP A 38 -9.97 23.31 -4.30
C TRP A 38 -9.84 21.87 -4.79
N SER A 39 -8.62 21.41 -4.91
CA SER A 39 -8.37 20.01 -5.17
C SER A 39 -8.72 19.17 -3.92
N ASP A 40 -9.12 17.93 -4.14
CA ASP A 40 -9.32 16.97 -3.03
C ASP A 40 -8.10 16.87 -2.12
N PHE A 41 -6.90 17.01 -2.69
CA PHE A 41 -5.65 16.96 -1.93
C PHE A 41 -5.49 18.15 -0.97
N GLU A 42 -5.82 19.36 -1.40
CA GLU A 42 -5.79 20.55 -0.54
C GLU A 42 -6.80 20.45 0.59
N VAL A 43 -8.02 19.98 0.28
CA VAL A 43 -9.05 19.74 1.32
C VAL A 43 -8.57 18.68 2.31
N MET A 44 -7.98 17.60 1.84
CA MET A 44 -7.40 16.55 2.70
C MET A 44 -6.27 17.09 3.58
N GLN A 45 -5.37 17.93 3.04
CA GLN A 45 -4.32 18.56 3.83
C GLN A 45 -4.88 19.44 4.96
N MET A 46 -5.91 20.22 4.65
CA MET A 46 -6.56 21.07 5.65
C MET A 46 -7.20 20.25 6.76
N LEU A 47 -7.95 19.22 6.40
CA LEU A 47 -8.59 18.29 7.35
C LEU A 47 -7.55 17.58 8.22
N HIS A 48 -6.46 17.13 7.63
CA HIS A 48 -5.38 16.48 8.39
C HIS A 48 -4.70 17.44 9.37
N LYS A 49 -4.39 18.67 8.95
CA LYS A 49 -3.82 19.69 9.84
C LYS A 49 -4.71 20.02 11.02
N GLN A 50 -6.03 20.03 10.83
CA GLN A 50 -6.99 20.35 11.90
C GLN A 50 -7.25 19.18 12.84
N SER A 51 -7.41 17.96 12.32
CA SER A 51 -7.85 16.81 13.11
C SER A 51 -6.76 15.78 13.36
N GLY A 52 -5.70 15.75 12.56
CA GLY A 52 -4.66 14.71 12.59
C GLY A 52 -5.20 13.29 12.36
N LYS A 53 -6.43 13.16 11.87
CA LYS A 53 -7.20 11.91 11.91
C LYS A 53 -7.69 11.41 10.55
N LEU A 54 -7.24 11.99 9.44
CA LEU A 54 -7.69 11.50 8.15
C LEU A 54 -7.13 10.09 7.92
N ARG A 55 -8.03 9.13 7.67
CA ARG A 55 -7.69 7.71 7.58
C ARG A 55 -8.31 7.10 6.35
N PHE A 56 -7.51 6.29 5.64
CA PHE A 56 -7.98 5.52 4.51
C PHE A 56 -7.88 4.03 4.80
N GLU A 57 -9.00 3.35 4.69
CA GLU A 57 -9.06 1.91 4.82
C GLU A 57 -8.58 1.23 3.54
N VAL A 58 -7.61 0.34 3.67
CA VAL A 58 -7.07 -0.42 2.56
C VAL A 58 -8.02 -1.56 2.21
N LYS A 59 -8.87 -1.37 1.20
CA LYS A 59 -9.85 -2.35 0.76
C LYS A 59 -9.34 -3.31 -0.31
N TYR A 60 -8.34 -2.88 -1.09
CA TYR A 60 -7.75 -3.69 -2.16
C TYR A 60 -6.30 -3.28 -2.42
N ILE A 61 -5.46 -4.26 -2.70
CA ILE A 61 -4.08 -4.09 -3.17
C ILE A 61 -3.91 -4.87 -4.46
N GLY A 62 -3.29 -4.28 -5.47
CA GLY A 62 -3.03 -4.93 -6.75
C GLY A 62 -1.83 -4.31 -7.45
N GLN A 63 -1.18 -5.11 -8.28
CA GLN A 63 -0.06 -4.64 -9.10
C GLN A 63 -0.55 -4.04 -10.43
N ALA A 64 0.10 -2.98 -10.87
CA ALA A 64 -0.20 -2.32 -12.14
C ALA A 64 0.87 -2.58 -13.21
N TYR A 65 1.85 -3.46 -12.95
CA TYR A 65 2.93 -3.78 -13.88
C TYR A 65 2.42 -4.60 -15.06
N GLY A 66 2.65 -4.13 -16.29
CA GLY A 66 2.36 -4.88 -17.53
C GLY A 66 3.53 -5.79 -17.92
N LYS A 67 3.25 -6.93 -18.56
CA LYS A 67 4.29 -7.72 -19.24
C LYS A 67 5.06 -6.79 -20.18
N ASN A 68 6.35 -6.61 -19.99
CA ASN A 68 7.27 -5.76 -20.77
C ASN A 68 7.23 -4.23 -20.48
N GLY A 69 6.66 -3.75 -19.39
CA GLY A 69 6.69 -2.31 -19.06
C GLY A 69 5.91 -1.38 -20.02
N SER A 70 5.21 -1.94 -21.00
CA SER A 70 4.60 -1.19 -22.11
C SER A 70 3.21 -0.61 -21.80
N ARG A 71 2.64 -0.88 -20.62
CA ARG A 71 1.33 -0.37 -20.23
C ARG A 71 1.46 0.46 -18.95
N SER A 72 0.88 1.65 -18.98
CA SER A 72 0.80 2.48 -17.79
C SER A 72 -0.09 1.80 -16.72
N ALA A 73 0.12 2.17 -15.47
CA ALA A 73 -0.74 1.74 -14.35
C ALA A 73 -2.21 2.06 -14.66
N LEU A 74 -2.48 3.21 -15.27
CA LEU A 74 -3.82 3.67 -15.63
C LEU A 74 -4.49 2.80 -16.69
N ASP A 75 -3.76 2.38 -17.75
CA ASP A 75 -4.30 1.49 -18.79
C ASP A 75 -4.77 0.14 -18.24
N ARG A 76 -4.13 -0.31 -17.17
CA ARG A 76 -4.51 -1.56 -16.51
C ARG A 76 -5.69 -1.38 -15.58
N LEU A 77 -5.78 -0.25 -14.89
CA LEU A 77 -6.89 0.07 -13.98
C LEU A 77 -8.23 0.11 -14.71
N VAL A 78 -8.28 0.66 -15.92
CA VAL A 78 -9.50 0.71 -16.76
C VAL A 78 -10.07 -0.69 -17.03
N LYS A 79 -9.22 -1.72 -17.12
CA LYS A 79 -9.60 -3.11 -17.38
C LYS A 79 -9.58 -4.00 -16.12
N HIS A 80 -9.43 -3.42 -14.93
CA HIS A 80 -9.23 -4.17 -13.71
C HIS A 80 -10.57 -4.63 -13.13
N GLU A 81 -10.88 -5.92 -13.28
CA GLU A 81 -12.16 -6.52 -12.89
C GLU A 81 -12.57 -6.23 -11.43
N THR A 82 -11.62 -6.32 -10.48
CA THR A 82 -11.90 -6.07 -9.06
C THR A 82 -12.23 -4.59 -8.82
N LEU A 83 -11.50 -3.66 -9.44
CA LEU A 83 -11.79 -2.24 -9.31
C LEU A 83 -13.15 -1.89 -9.91
N GLN A 84 -13.48 -2.47 -11.07
CA GLN A 84 -14.80 -2.32 -11.69
C GLN A 84 -15.91 -2.89 -10.78
N LYS A 85 -15.69 -4.05 -10.16
CA LYS A 85 -16.65 -4.62 -9.20
C LYS A 85 -16.86 -3.71 -7.98
N ILE A 86 -15.81 -3.11 -7.45
CA ILE A 86 -15.91 -2.14 -6.35
C ILE A 86 -16.72 -0.91 -6.79
N ALA A 87 -16.40 -0.37 -7.97
CA ALA A 87 -17.09 0.79 -8.51
C ALA A 87 -18.58 0.53 -8.81
N ILE A 88 -18.92 -0.66 -9.34
CA ILE A 88 -20.30 -1.06 -9.67
C ILE A 88 -21.12 -1.33 -8.41
N LYS A 89 -20.54 -1.93 -7.37
CA LYS A 89 -21.22 -2.16 -6.09
C LYS A 89 -21.60 -0.86 -5.38
N GLY A 90 -20.97 0.23 -5.82
CA GLY A 90 -21.10 1.53 -5.20
C GLY A 90 -20.22 1.69 -3.96
N VAL A 91 -19.82 2.92 -3.72
CA VAL A 91 -19.17 3.32 -2.47
C VAL A 91 -20.30 3.61 -1.47
N PRO A 92 -20.28 3.08 -0.25
CA PRO A 92 -21.31 3.37 0.74
C PRO A 92 -21.44 4.88 0.98
N ASP A 93 -22.63 5.33 1.34
CA ASP A 93 -22.88 6.72 1.68
C ASP A 93 -21.93 7.21 2.77
N GLY A 94 -21.37 8.40 2.59
CA GLY A 94 -20.39 8.99 3.49
C GLY A 94 -18.95 8.48 3.31
N TYR A 95 -18.71 7.64 2.29
CA TYR A 95 -17.37 7.19 1.94
C TYR A 95 -16.95 7.73 0.57
N LYS A 96 -15.65 7.85 0.37
CA LYS A 96 -15.03 8.20 -0.92
C LYS A 96 -14.01 7.14 -1.29
N LEU A 97 -14.06 6.67 -2.53
CA LEU A 97 -13.06 5.77 -3.09
C LEU A 97 -11.85 6.59 -3.56
N SER A 98 -10.68 6.25 -3.06
CA SER A 98 -9.42 6.84 -3.48
C SER A 98 -8.48 5.77 -4.00
N LEU A 99 -7.67 6.12 -5.00
CA LEU A 99 -6.67 5.26 -5.59
C LEU A 99 -5.28 5.81 -5.24
N LEU A 100 -4.49 5.00 -4.54
CA LEU A 100 -3.09 5.31 -4.24
C LEU A 100 -2.18 4.54 -5.19
N LEU A 101 -1.44 5.26 -6.02
CA LEU A 101 -0.43 4.69 -6.91
C LEU A 101 0.94 4.74 -6.24
N LEU A 102 1.58 3.59 -6.11
CA LEU A 102 2.89 3.44 -5.47
C LEU A 102 3.93 2.96 -6.48
N GLU A 103 5.11 3.57 -6.44
CA GLU A 103 6.30 3.05 -7.10
C GLU A 103 7.08 2.18 -6.11
N VAL A 104 7.34 0.93 -6.49
CA VAL A 104 8.11 0.00 -5.66
C VAL A 104 9.60 0.15 -5.99
N LYS A 105 10.36 0.69 -5.05
CA LYS A 105 11.83 0.83 -5.17
C LYS A 105 12.55 -0.16 -4.26
N PRO A 106 13.76 -0.65 -4.65
CA PRO A 106 14.59 -1.38 -3.71
C PRO A 106 14.94 -0.46 -2.54
N ASN A 107 14.73 -0.95 -1.31
CA ASN A 107 15.18 -0.20 -0.15
C ASN A 107 16.69 -0.34 -0.03
N THR A 108 17.41 0.78 -0.01
CA THR A 108 18.86 0.84 0.15
C THR A 108 19.31 0.71 1.62
N SER A 109 18.37 0.78 2.57
CA SER A 109 18.65 0.57 3.98
C SER A 109 18.74 -0.92 4.28
N MET A 110 19.94 -1.49 4.32
CA MET A 110 20.15 -2.86 4.70
C MET A 110 20.25 -2.96 6.22
N VAL A 111 19.28 -3.62 6.85
CA VAL A 111 19.39 -4.07 8.23
C VAL A 111 19.91 -5.51 8.22
N THR A 112 21.18 -5.70 8.58
CA THR A 112 21.74 -7.03 8.80
C THR A 112 21.29 -7.50 10.18
N ALA A 113 20.27 -8.36 10.22
CA ALA A 113 19.85 -9.02 11.45
C ALA A 113 20.43 -10.43 11.50
N PHE A 114 21.21 -10.74 12.53
CA PHE A 114 21.60 -12.11 12.84
C PHE A 114 20.39 -12.83 13.44
N THR A 115 19.92 -13.86 12.76
CA THR A 115 18.84 -14.68 13.28
C THR A 115 19.43 -15.95 13.88
N PRO A 116 19.18 -16.26 15.18
CA PRO A 116 19.64 -17.49 15.82
C PRO A 116 19.11 -18.76 15.16
N ASN A 117 18.05 -18.63 14.37
CA ASN A 117 17.35 -19.72 13.67
C ASN A 117 17.85 -19.97 12.22
N ALA A 118 18.89 -19.27 11.75
CA ALA A 118 19.46 -19.54 10.44
C ALA A 118 20.02 -20.96 10.39
N LYS A 119 19.73 -21.73 9.33
CA LYS A 119 20.25 -23.12 9.16
C LYS A 119 21.76 -23.13 9.00
N SER A 120 22.32 -22.17 8.28
CA SER A 120 23.77 -21.95 8.17
C SER A 120 24.20 -20.86 9.13
N LYS A 121 25.17 -21.16 9.94
CA LYS A 121 25.82 -20.22 10.85
C LYS A 121 27.11 -19.60 10.26
N ASP A 122 27.32 -19.79 8.96
CA ASP A 122 28.42 -19.16 8.26
C ASP A 122 28.37 -17.65 8.39
N THR A 123 29.45 -17.12 8.94
CA THR A 123 29.64 -15.68 9.18
C THR A 123 30.48 -15.02 8.09
N ASP A 124 30.70 -15.73 6.99
CA ASP A 124 31.52 -15.20 5.90
C ASP A 124 30.79 -14.13 5.06
N ALA A 125 31.58 -13.36 4.32
CA ALA A 125 31.06 -12.32 3.44
C ALA A 125 30.17 -12.85 2.30
N SER A 126 30.13 -14.16 2.06
CA SER A 126 29.36 -14.79 0.97
C SER A 126 27.85 -14.61 1.17
N ARG A 127 27.33 -14.70 2.38
CA ARG A 127 25.91 -14.46 2.68
C ARG A 127 25.51 -13.00 2.47
N ILE A 128 26.39 -12.07 2.90
CA ILE A 128 26.16 -10.64 2.69
C ILE A 128 26.15 -10.35 1.19
N LYS A 129 27.10 -10.89 0.44
CA LYS A 129 27.16 -10.77 -1.01
C LYS A 129 25.91 -11.35 -1.67
N ALA A 130 25.49 -12.57 -1.32
CA ALA A 130 24.29 -13.20 -1.86
C ALA A 130 23.03 -12.36 -1.57
N GLY A 131 22.94 -11.74 -0.40
CA GLY A 131 21.86 -10.81 -0.05
C GLY A 131 21.85 -9.57 -0.92
N LEU A 132 23.00 -8.95 -1.12
CA LEU A 132 23.14 -7.78 -1.99
C LEU A 132 22.86 -8.12 -3.45
N ASP A 133 23.39 -9.23 -3.95
CA ASP A 133 23.15 -9.70 -5.32
C ASP A 133 21.65 -9.95 -5.55
N LYS A 134 20.94 -10.49 -4.54
CA LYS A 134 19.47 -10.67 -4.63
C LYS A 134 18.73 -9.34 -4.60
N LEU A 135 19.11 -8.45 -3.69
CA LEU A 135 18.46 -7.13 -3.57
C LEU A 135 18.54 -6.32 -4.86
N PHE A 136 19.72 -6.28 -5.48
CA PHE A 136 19.96 -5.50 -6.70
C PHE A 136 19.61 -6.26 -7.98
N GLY A 137 19.73 -7.58 -7.98
CA GLY A 137 19.45 -8.44 -9.14
C GLY A 137 17.98 -8.85 -9.28
N THR A 138 17.10 -8.51 -8.32
CA THR A 138 15.67 -8.80 -8.43
C THR A 138 15.03 -7.88 -9.47
N SER A 139 14.35 -8.48 -10.46
CA SER A 139 13.64 -7.73 -11.49
C SER A 139 12.45 -6.96 -10.92
N ASP A 140 12.04 -5.86 -11.58
CA ASP A 140 10.88 -5.07 -11.15
C ASP A 140 9.58 -5.90 -11.04
N PRO A 141 9.24 -6.79 -12.00
CA PRO A 141 8.06 -7.64 -11.86
C PRO A 141 8.09 -8.53 -10.61
N GLU A 142 9.23 -9.13 -10.30
CA GLU A 142 9.41 -9.97 -9.12
C GLU A 142 9.29 -9.16 -7.83
N ARG A 143 9.90 -7.99 -7.81
CA ARG A 143 9.86 -7.05 -6.67
C ARG A 143 8.43 -6.59 -6.40
N ILE A 144 7.72 -6.17 -7.44
CA ILE A 144 6.33 -5.71 -7.35
C ILE A 144 5.42 -6.85 -6.87
N SER A 145 5.59 -8.07 -7.40
CA SER A 145 4.79 -9.22 -7.00
C SER A 145 5.04 -9.62 -5.54
N LEU A 146 6.29 -9.54 -5.09
CA LEU A 146 6.64 -9.82 -3.71
C LEU A 146 6.07 -8.76 -2.75
N PHE A 147 6.18 -7.49 -3.15
CA PHE A 147 5.62 -6.37 -2.39
C PHE A 147 4.10 -6.47 -2.28
N GLU A 148 3.40 -6.71 -3.38
CA GLU A 148 1.95 -6.92 -3.41
C GLU A 148 1.54 -8.04 -2.44
N ALA A 149 2.15 -9.22 -2.57
CA ALA A 149 1.81 -10.37 -1.73
C ALA A 149 2.07 -10.10 -0.24
N ALA A 150 3.20 -9.47 0.09
CA ALA A 150 3.56 -9.10 1.46
C ALA A 150 2.56 -8.10 2.07
N MET A 151 2.14 -7.09 1.31
CA MET A 151 1.20 -6.08 1.75
C MET A 151 -0.24 -6.60 1.84
N ILE A 152 -0.65 -7.49 0.94
CA ILE A 152 -1.95 -8.18 1.06
C ILE A 152 -1.98 -9.01 2.34
N ARG A 153 -0.92 -9.73 2.65
CA ARG A 153 -0.83 -10.48 3.91
C ARG A 153 -0.90 -9.58 5.13
N TYR A 154 -0.24 -8.42 5.07
CA TYR A 154 -0.16 -7.47 6.16
C TYR A 154 -1.50 -6.79 6.44
N PHE A 155 -2.08 -6.14 5.43
CA PHE A 155 -3.35 -5.41 5.58
C PHE A 155 -4.57 -6.32 5.56
N SER A 156 -4.49 -7.50 4.99
CA SER A 156 -5.62 -8.42 4.81
C SER A 156 -6.87 -7.76 4.18
N PRO A 157 -6.76 -7.05 3.04
CA PRO A 157 -7.84 -6.23 2.50
C PRO A 157 -9.06 -7.07 2.12
N GLU A 158 -10.27 -6.49 2.21
CA GLU A 158 -11.53 -7.18 1.98
C GLU A 158 -11.62 -7.85 0.60
N TYR A 159 -11.24 -7.12 -0.45
CA TYR A 159 -11.41 -7.57 -1.84
C TYR A 159 -10.26 -8.44 -2.38
N ASN A 160 -9.19 -8.64 -1.62
CA ASN A 160 -8.15 -9.59 -1.99
C ASN A 160 -8.51 -11.00 -1.49
N LYS A 161 -8.35 -12.01 -2.35
CA LYS A 161 -8.54 -13.43 -2.01
C LYS A 161 -7.21 -14.16 -1.85
N GLU A 162 -6.29 -13.90 -2.80
CA GLU A 162 -4.96 -14.49 -2.80
C GLU A 162 -4.05 -13.84 -1.75
N PHE A 163 -3.03 -14.53 -1.31
CA PHE A 163 -1.99 -14.12 -0.37
C PHE A 163 -2.42 -13.80 1.06
N LYS A 164 -3.71 -13.54 1.33
CA LYS A 164 -4.19 -13.21 2.69
C LYS A 164 -3.75 -14.22 3.75
N ASN A 165 -3.85 -15.51 3.42
CA ASN A 165 -3.54 -16.61 4.35
C ASN A 165 -2.36 -17.46 3.89
N SER A 166 -2.00 -17.42 2.62
CA SER A 166 -0.99 -18.28 2.02
C SER A 166 0.41 -17.69 2.00
N PHE A 167 0.58 -16.35 1.98
CA PHE A 167 1.90 -15.76 2.00
C PHE A 167 2.57 -15.91 3.38
N PRO A 168 3.87 -16.30 3.47
CA PRO A 168 4.84 -16.55 2.40
C PRO A 168 4.77 -17.94 1.77
N SER A 169 3.90 -18.85 2.23
CA SER A 169 3.69 -20.19 1.68
C SER A 169 3.00 -20.14 0.32
N THR A 170 3.66 -19.62 -0.71
CA THR A 170 3.11 -19.43 -2.06
C THR A 170 4.07 -19.91 -3.14
N ASN A 171 3.55 -20.17 -4.34
CA ASN A 171 4.33 -20.58 -5.50
C ASN A 171 5.08 -19.41 -6.19
N LEU A 172 5.35 -18.32 -5.50
CA LEU A 172 6.12 -17.22 -6.04
C LEU A 172 7.59 -17.66 -6.22
N LYS A 173 8.05 -17.70 -7.47
CA LYS A 173 9.41 -18.11 -7.85
C LYS A 173 10.50 -17.37 -7.07
N ILE A 174 10.28 -16.07 -6.82
CA ILE A 174 11.23 -15.26 -6.04
C ILE A 174 11.39 -15.77 -4.60
N LEU A 175 10.34 -16.33 -3.99
CA LEU A 175 10.44 -16.89 -2.63
C LEU A 175 11.20 -18.21 -2.62
N GLN A 176 11.05 -19.05 -3.66
CA GLN A 176 11.85 -20.26 -3.79
C GLN A 176 13.36 -19.94 -3.69
N ASP A 177 13.83 -18.97 -4.46
CA ASP A 177 15.21 -18.52 -4.44
C ASP A 177 15.64 -17.95 -3.06
N CYS A 178 14.72 -17.26 -2.37
CA CYS A 178 14.97 -16.80 -1.00
C CYS A 178 15.15 -17.97 -0.01
N TYR A 179 14.35 -19.02 -0.16
CA TYR A 179 14.50 -20.24 0.66
C TYR A 179 15.78 -21.00 0.35
N GLU A 180 16.15 -21.17 -0.92
CA GLU A 180 17.39 -21.81 -1.34
C GLU A 180 18.64 -21.10 -0.78
N LYS A 181 18.58 -19.77 -0.74
CA LYS A 181 19.64 -18.92 -0.18
C LYS A 181 19.55 -18.72 1.34
N ASP A 182 18.66 -19.42 1.99
CA ASP A 182 18.45 -19.39 3.45
C ASP A 182 18.21 -17.97 4.01
N PHE A 183 17.42 -17.15 3.32
CA PHE A 183 17.03 -15.84 3.84
C PHE A 183 16.05 -15.99 5.00
N SER A 184 16.20 -15.12 6.00
CA SER A 184 15.46 -15.23 7.26
C SER A 184 14.05 -14.67 7.17
N ALA A 185 13.84 -13.63 6.40
CA ALA A 185 12.55 -12.96 6.29
C ALA A 185 12.45 -12.08 5.04
N VAL A 186 11.22 -11.79 4.66
CA VAL A 186 10.86 -10.76 3.68
C VAL A 186 10.29 -9.56 4.42
N PHE A 187 10.77 -8.38 4.05
CA PHE A 187 10.25 -7.12 4.54
C PHE A 187 9.67 -6.31 3.39
N ALA A 188 8.49 -5.73 3.60
CA ALA A 188 7.93 -4.73 2.72
C ALA A 188 7.52 -3.52 3.54
N GLN A 189 7.76 -2.33 3.01
CA GLN A 189 7.56 -1.06 3.71
C GLN A 189 6.74 -0.09 2.85
N ILE A 190 5.78 0.58 3.47
CA ILE A 190 5.10 1.76 2.92
C ILE A 190 5.42 2.93 3.84
N CYS A 191 5.95 4.01 3.29
CA CYS A 191 6.13 5.28 3.97
C CYS A 191 5.39 6.35 3.18
N ILE A 192 4.40 6.96 3.81
CA ILE A 192 3.56 8.02 3.25
C ILE A 192 3.54 9.25 4.16
N ASP A 193 4.65 9.51 4.85
CA ASP A 193 4.75 10.60 5.85
C ASP A 193 4.49 11.99 5.24
N GLU A 194 4.71 12.12 3.92
CA GLU A 194 4.43 13.36 3.17
C GLU A 194 2.95 13.52 2.79
N LEU A 195 2.14 12.48 2.94
CA LEU A 195 0.73 12.51 2.60
C LEU A 195 -0.14 12.87 3.81
N PRO A 196 -1.23 13.62 3.60
CA PRO A 196 -2.06 14.12 4.69
C PRO A 196 -3.07 13.08 5.21
N PHE A 197 -2.69 11.81 5.28
CA PHE A 197 -3.57 10.75 5.77
C PHE A 197 -2.77 9.53 6.28
N MET A 198 -3.48 8.64 6.94
CA MET A 198 -2.96 7.37 7.43
C MET A 198 -3.67 6.21 6.73
N LEU A 199 -2.95 5.12 6.50
CA LEU A 199 -3.55 3.85 6.03
C LEU A 199 -3.89 2.97 7.22
N PHE A 200 -4.95 2.18 7.10
CA PHE A 200 -5.35 1.18 8.09
C PHE A 200 -6.14 0.04 7.45
N SER A 201 -6.40 -1.00 8.20
CA SER A 201 -7.37 -2.05 7.89
C SER A 201 -7.98 -2.59 9.17
N ASP A 202 -8.88 -3.57 9.10
CA ASP A 202 -9.44 -4.24 10.28
C ASP A 202 -8.36 -4.86 11.18
N SER A 203 -7.21 -5.24 10.60
CA SER A 203 -6.10 -5.91 11.30
C SER A 203 -4.90 -5.00 11.55
N VAL A 204 -4.89 -3.77 11.02
CA VAL A 204 -3.73 -2.86 11.07
C VAL A 204 -4.18 -1.47 11.51
N GLU A 205 -3.60 -1.00 12.61
CA GLU A 205 -3.85 0.34 13.14
C GLU A 205 -3.44 1.46 12.16
N PRO A 206 -4.15 2.61 12.18
CA PRO A 206 -3.85 3.74 11.32
C PRO A 206 -2.45 4.31 11.54
N LYS A 207 -1.64 4.34 10.50
CA LYS A 207 -0.27 4.89 10.49
C LYS A 207 0.08 5.44 9.11
N GLN A 208 1.10 6.27 9.04
CA GLN A 208 1.72 6.72 7.80
C GLN A 208 2.91 5.83 7.39
N HIS A 209 3.46 5.09 8.34
CA HIS A 209 4.59 4.19 8.12
C HIS A 209 4.21 2.76 8.53
N HIS A 210 4.23 1.85 7.56
CA HIS A 210 3.93 0.44 7.75
C HIS A 210 5.14 -0.40 7.34
N ILE A 211 5.49 -1.35 8.19
CA ILE A 211 6.50 -2.37 7.91
C ILE A 211 5.86 -3.72 8.12
N SER A 212 5.79 -4.52 7.07
CA SER A 212 5.43 -5.93 7.16
C SER A 212 6.69 -6.78 7.22
N LYS A 213 6.69 -7.75 8.14
CA LYS A 213 7.75 -8.75 8.26
C LYS A 213 7.13 -10.13 8.13
N HIS A 214 7.67 -10.93 7.22
CA HIS A 214 7.27 -12.31 6.99
C HIS A 214 8.47 -13.23 7.16
N ASP A 215 8.40 -14.07 8.19
CA ASP A 215 9.47 -15.00 8.54
C ASP A 215 9.50 -16.18 7.56
N LEU A 216 10.68 -16.51 7.03
CA LEU A 216 10.90 -17.60 6.08
C LEU A 216 11.49 -18.87 6.75
N HIS A 217 11.64 -18.90 8.06
CA HIS A 217 12.20 -20.05 8.76
C HIS A 217 11.21 -21.14 9.13
N LYS A 218 9.91 -20.89 8.99
CA LYS A 218 8.90 -21.91 9.28
C LYS A 218 9.00 -23.06 8.30
N ASP A 219 9.23 -24.27 8.81
CA ASP A 219 9.33 -25.48 7.98
C ASP A 219 8.08 -25.76 7.16
N SER A 220 6.89 -25.38 7.67
CA SER A 220 5.63 -25.46 6.92
C SER A 220 5.66 -24.64 5.62
N ASP A 221 6.28 -23.48 5.65
CA ASP A 221 6.33 -22.56 4.52
C ASP A 221 7.34 -23.02 3.46
N ARG A 222 8.42 -23.69 3.92
CA ARG A 222 9.43 -24.28 3.04
C ARG A 222 8.95 -25.54 2.32
N LYS A 223 8.05 -26.32 2.91
CA LYS A 223 7.56 -27.58 2.33
C LYS A 223 6.88 -27.41 0.97
N ILE A 224 6.27 -26.27 0.69
CA ILE A 224 5.62 -26.01 -0.60
C ILE A 224 6.62 -26.08 -1.77
N PHE A 225 7.89 -25.71 -1.54
CA PHE A 225 8.91 -25.69 -2.59
C PHE A 225 9.79 -26.96 -2.62
N PHE A 226 9.88 -27.68 -1.52
CA PHE A 226 10.83 -28.77 -1.34
C PHE A 226 10.18 -30.14 -1.04
N CYS A 227 8.85 -30.23 -1.05
CA CYS A 227 8.19 -31.53 -1.03
C CYS A 227 8.28 -32.17 -2.42
N VAL A 228 9.08 -33.24 -2.52
CA VAL A 228 9.11 -34.21 -3.59
C VAL A 228 8.13 -35.31 -3.25
#